data_caf37b5442361060773963b42092beaf
#
_entry.id   caf37b5442361060773963b42092beaf
#
_cell.length_a   1.000
_cell.length_b   1.000
_cell.length_c   1.000
_cell.angle_alpha   90.00
_cell.angle_beta   90.00
_cell.angle_gamma   90.00
#
_symmetry.space_group_name_H-M   'P 1'
#
loop_
_entity.id
_entity.type
_entity.pdbx_description
1 polymer ?
#
loop_
_entity_poly.entity_id
_entity_poly.type
_entity_poly.pdbx_seq_one_letter_code
_entity_poly.pdbx_strand_id
1 'polypeptide(L)'
;MKQIKNREKNIIKDLNHKISKEIVKTAKDNNCGIKLENLTGIRKAKNRSKDFRYSLNSWNFYQLRQMIEYKSRLLGIEVILIDPSYTSQKCSRCGEIGNRQGKKFKCSCGHVDHADANAAFNIGQSVIDSDIIEGSTDTPKGEILF
;
A
#
# COMPACT_ATOMS: atom_id res chain seq x y z
N MET A 1 27.25 16.51 -10.22
CA MET A 1 26.32 15.94 -9.23
C MET A 1 24.85 16.28 -9.43
N LYS A 2 24.43 17.52 -9.77
CA LYS A 2 23.00 17.85 -10.01
C LYS A 2 22.33 17.06 -11.16
N GLN A 3 23.04 16.80 -12.25
CA GLN A 3 22.49 16.06 -13.42
C GLN A 3 22.18 14.59 -13.08
N ILE A 4 23.01 13.91 -12.28
CA ILE A 4 22.78 12.51 -11.87
C ILE A 4 21.51 12.40 -11.01
N LYS A 5 21.33 13.30 -10.02
CA LYS A 5 20.13 13.33 -9.18
C LYS A 5 18.83 13.55 -9.97
N ASN A 6 18.87 14.38 -11.01
CA ASN A 6 17.70 14.61 -11.85
C ASN A 6 17.37 13.39 -12.72
N ARG A 7 18.39 12.69 -13.22
CA ARG A 7 18.21 11.46 -14.01
C ARG A 7 17.57 10.36 -13.15
N GLU A 8 18.06 10.13 -11.94
CA GLU A 8 17.50 9.17 -11.00
C GLU A 8 16.02 9.50 -10.67
N LYS A 9 15.72 10.74 -10.33
CA LYS A 9 14.35 11.21 -10.10
C LYS A 9 13.41 10.94 -11.28
N ASN A 10 13.87 11.20 -12.50
CA ASN A 10 13.07 11.00 -13.70
C ASN A 10 12.82 9.51 -13.96
N ILE A 11 13.81 8.66 -13.76
CA ILE A 11 13.68 7.19 -13.86
C ILE A 11 12.64 6.68 -12.85
N ILE A 12 12.74 7.09 -11.58
CA ILE A 12 11.79 6.67 -10.55
C ILE A 12 10.38 7.17 -10.87
N LYS A 13 10.24 8.40 -11.34
CA LYS A 13 8.95 8.94 -11.75
C LYS A 13 8.33 8.14 -12.90
N ASP A 14 9.12 7.79 -13.92
CA ASP A 14 8.66 6.97 -15.04
C ASP A 14 8.24 5.56 -14.58
N LEU A 15 9.04 4.92 -13.71
CA LEU A 15 8.69 3.65 -13.10
C LEU A 15 7.38 3.73 -12.31
N ASN A 16 7.20 4.75 -11.48
CA ASN A 16 5.97 4.95 -10.73
C ASN A 16 4.75 5.15 -11.65
N HIS A 17 4.92 5.86 -12.78
CA HIS A 17 3.87 5.99 -13.79
C HIS A 17 3.48 4.66 -14.42
N LYS A 18 4.46 3.81 -14.74
CA LYS A 18 4.23 2.46 -15.30
C LYS A 18 3.55 1.55 -14.28
N ILE A 19 4.11 1.45 -13.08
CA ILE A 19 3.57 0.61 -12.00
C ILE A 19 2.14 1.02 -11.65
N SER A 20 1.88 2.32 -11.42
CA SER A 20 0.54 2.80 -11.10
C SER A 20 -0.47 2.57 -12.23
N LYS A 21 -0.04 2.62 -13.51
CA LYS A 21 -0.90 2.29 -14.65
C LYS A 21 -1.29 0.82 -14.65
N GLU A 22 -0.34 -0.08 -14.41
CA GLU A 22 -0.61 -1.52 -14.36
C GLU A 22 -1.53 -1.91 -13.19
N ILE A 23 -1.29 -1.34 -11.99
CA ILE A 23 -2.15 -1.57 -10.82
C ILE A 23 -3.59 -1.16 -11.13
N VAL A 24 -3.79 0.05 -11.62
CA VAL A 24 -5.12 0.59 -11.91
C VAL A 24 -5.79 -0.16 -13.06
N LYS A 25 -5.04 -0.56 -14.08
CA LYS A 25 -5.54 -1.40 -15.17
C LYS A 25 -6.02 -2.74 -14.63
N THR A 26 -5.21 -3.42 -13.83
CA THR A 26 -5.56 -4.71 -13.22
C THR A 26 -6.84 -4.59 -12.37
N ALA A 27 -6.96 -3.53 -11.59
CA ALA A 27 -8.16 -3.29 -10.79
C ALA A 27 -9.41 -3.09 -11.68
N LYS A 28 -9.28 -2.35 -12.78
CA LYS A 28 -10.36 -2.15 -13.75
C LYS A 28 -10.75 -3.45 -14.43
N ASP A 29 -9.77 -4.21 -14.91
CA ASP A 29 -10.00 -5.46 -15.65
C ASP A 29 -10.69 -6.53 -14.77
N ASN A 30 -10.43 -6.48 -13.45
CA ASN A 30 -11.05 -7.37 -12.45
C ASN A 30 -12.28 -6.75 -11.76
N ASN A 31 -12.71 -5.57 -12.14
CA ASN A 31 -13.83 -4.84 -11.53
C ASN A 31 -13.72 -4.76 -9.99
N CYS A 32 -12.55 -4.40 -9.47
CA CYS A 32 -12.27 -4.31 -8.03
C CYS A 32 -11.69 -2.96 -7.62
N GLY A 33 -11.85 -2.60 -6.35
CA GLY A 33 -11.19 -1.45 -5.73
C GLY A 33 -9.73 -1.74 -5.40
N ILE A 34 -9.02 -0.71 -4.94
CA ILE A 34 -7.61 -0.79 -4.53
C ILE A 34 -7.50 -0.43 -3.05
N LYS A 35 -6.93 -1.32 -2.23
CA LYS A 35 -6.58 -1.01 -0.84
C LYS A 35 -5.09 -0.72 -0.72
N LEU A 36 -4.76 0.37 -0.03
CA LEU A 36 -3.38 0.79 0.23
C LEU A 36 -3.19 1.10 1.71
N GLU A 37 -2.01 0.83 2.24
CA GLU A 37 -1.66 1.26 3.60
C GLU A 37 -1.53 2.78 3.68
N ASN A 38 -2.07 3.37 4.74
CA ASN A 38 -1.89 4.77 5.07
C ASN A 38 -0.54 4.99 5.77
N LEU A 39 0.50 5.18 4.99
CA LEU A 39 1.85 5.44 5.48
C LEU A 39 2.11 6.93 5.81
N THR A 40 1.06 7.74 5.98
CA THR A 40 1.16 9.14 6.41
C THR A 40 1.77 9.18 7.81
N GLY A 41 2.87 9.91 7.99
CA GLY A 41 3.53 10.01 9.31
C GLY A 41 4.67 9.02 9.56
N ILE A 42 4.84 7.98 8.74
CA ILE A 42 5.96 7.03 8.90
C ILE A 42 7.34 7.73 8.91
N ARG A 43 7.45 8.87 8.25
CA ARG A 43 8.66 9.71 8.23
C ARG A 43 8.90 10.48 9.53
N LYS A 44 7.87 10.66 10.38
CA LYS A 44 7.94 11.43 11.64
C LYS A 44 8.36 10.60 12.85
N ALA A 45 8.47 9.28 12.70
CA ALA A 45 8.85 8.38 13.80
C ALA A 45 10.30 8.66 14.26
N LYS A 46 10.45 9.15 15.50
CA LYS A 46 11.70 9.71 16.06
C LYS A 46 12.80 8.69 16.35
N ASN A 47 12.49 7.41 16.60
CA ASN A 47 13.43 6.41 17.11
C ASN A 47 13.96 5.44 16.04
N ARG A 48 14.47 5.98 14.92
CA ARG A 48 14.99 5.13 13.83
C ARG A 48 16.43 5.49 13.49
N SER A 49 17.24 4.48 13.08
CA SER A 49 18.63 4.68 12.67
C SER A 49 18.74 5.69 11.51
N LYS A 50 19.92 6.32 11.39
CA LYS A 50 20.19 7.32 10.33
C LYS A 50 20.00 6.73 8.93
N ASP A 51 20.44 5.48 8.71
CA ASP A 51 20.34 4.78 7.43
C ASP A 51 18.89 4.45 7.08
N PHE A 52 18.09 4.04 8.07
CA PHE A 52 16.67 3.80 7.88
C PHE A 52 15.91 5.09 7.54
N ARG A 53 16.25 6.22 8.18
CA ARG A 53 15.67 7.53 7.84
C ARG A 53 16.02 7.97 6.42
N TYR A 54 17.26 7.70 5.98
CA TYR A 54 17.69 7.99 4.61
C TYR A 54 16.89 7.15 3.60
N SER A 55 16.75 5.85 3.82
CA SER A 55 15.94 4.96 2.99
C SER A 55 14.48 5.41 2.90
N LEU A 56 13.87 5.75 4.04
CA LEU A 56 12.49 6.26 4.07
C LEU A 56 12.30 7.58 3.33
N ASN A 57 13.28 8.49 3.45
CA ASN A 57 13.20 9.78 2.77
C ASN A 57 13.46 9.67 1.26
N SER A 58 14.25 8.69 0.83
CA SER A 58 14.47 8.38 -0.59
C SER A 58 13.34 7.57 -1.22
N TRP A 59 12.52 6.91 -0.39
CA TRP A 59 11.42 6.07 -0.88
C TRP A 59 10.23 6.89 -1.37
N ASN A 60 9.92 6.79 -2.64
CA ASN A 60 8.89 7.57 -3.32
C ASN A 60 7.48 6.95 -3.23
N PHE A 61 7.17 6.22 -2.12
CA PHE A 61 5.83 5.62 -1.94
C PHE A 61 4.70 6.64 -2.00
N TYR A 62 4.93 7.86 -1.51
CA TYR A 62 3.94 8.94 -1.58
C TYR A 62 3.61 9.34 -3.02
N GLN A 63 4.63 9.44 -3.88
CA GLN A 63 4.43 9.73 -5.30
C GLN A 63 3.68 8.60 -6.01
N LEU A 64 4.05 7.33 -5.74
CA LEU A 64 3.35 6.18 -6.30
C LEU A 64 1.88 6.15 -5.87
N ARG A 65 1.60 6.35 -4.58
CA ARG A 65 0.25 6.44 -4.04
C ARG A 65 -0.55 7.53 -4.75
N GLN A 66 -0.05 8.77 -4.85
CA GLN A 66 -0.72 9.86 -5.56
C GLN A 66 -1.02 9.49 -7.02
N MET A 67 -0.09 8.79 -7.69
CA MET A 67 -0.29 8.35 -9.06
C MET A 67 -1.37 7.27 -9.19
N ILE A 68 -1.50 6.37 -8.22
CA ILE A 68 -2.58 5.39 -8.16
C ILE A 68 -3.90 6.13 -7.92
N GLU A 69 -3.99 6.97 -6.90
CA GLU A 69 -5.20 7.71 -6.53
C GLU A 69 -5.77 8.53 -7.70
N TYR A 70 -4.95 9.34 -8.40
CA TYR A 70 -5.47 10.14 -9.50
C TYR A 70 -5.90 9.30 -10.71
N LYS A 71 -5.16 8.24 -11.05
CA LYS A 71 -5.52 7.36 -12.17
C LYS A 71 -6.77 6.54 -11.89
N SER A 72 -6.91 6.05 -10.65
CA SER A 72 -8.11 5.35 -10.20
C SER A 72 -9.35 6.25 -10.29
N ARG A 73 -9.23 7.51 -9.84
CA ARG A 73 -10.31 8.50 -9.95
C ARG A 73 -10.75 8.72 -11.39
N LEU A 74 -9.80 8.78 -12.34
CA LEU A 74 -10.11 8.93 -13.78
C LEU A 74 -10.89 7.74 -14.35
N LEU A 75 -10.76 6.55 -13.77
CA LEU A 75 -11.43 5.32 -14.21
C LEU A 75 -12.60 4.92 -13.33
N GLY A 76 -12.97 5.73 -12.33
CA GLY A 76 -14.04 5.42 -11.38
C GLY A 76 -13.74 4.27 -10.43
N ILE A 77 -12.45 3.99 -10.16
CA ILE A 77 -12.02 2.93 -9.26
C ILE A 77 -11.82 3.50 -7.85
N GLU A 78 -12.43 2.87 -6.86
CA GLU A 78 -12.28 3.26 -5.46
C GLU A 78 -10.89 2.92 -4.93
N VAL A 79 -10.30 3.85 -4.17
CA VAL A 79 -9.03 3.65 -3.46
C VAL A 79 -9.26 3.85 -1.98
N ILE A 80 -9.06 2.81 -1.19
CA ILE A 80 -9.27 2.79 0.25
C ILE A 80 -7.93 2.76 0.96
N LEU A 81 -7.75 3.63 1.95
CA LEU A 81 -6.57 3.66 2.81
C LEU A 81 -6.88 2.94 4.11
N ILE A 82 -6.01 2.00 4.49
CA ILE A 82 -6.15 1.23 5.72
C ILE A 82 -5.02 1.54 6.70
N ASP A 83 -5.26 1.28 7.99
CA ASP A 83 -4.21 1.38 9.01
C ASP A 83 -3.12 0.33 8.76
N PRO A 84 -1.83 0.72 8.73
CA PRO A 84 -0.70 -0.18 8.53
C PRO A 84 -0.40 -1.06 9.75
N SER A 85 -1.11 -0.90 10.88
CA SER A 85 -0.81 -1.60 12.12
C SER A 85 -0.95 -3.11 11.96
N TYR A 86 0.15 -3.81 12.26
CA TYR A 86 0.24 -5.29 12.27
C TYR A 86 0.02 -6.01 10.93
N THR A 87 -0.21 -5.33 9.81
CA THR A 87 -0.44 -5.96 8.51
C THR A 87 0.68 -6.92 8.09
N SER A 88 1.93 -6.60 8.39
CA SER A 88 3.10 -7.43 8.11
C SER A 88 3.39 -8.51 9.15
N GLN A 89 2.72 -8.49 10.31
CA GLN A 89 2.96 -9.39 11.44
C GLN A 89 1.87 -10.44 11.62
N LYS A 90 0.62 -10.12 11.25
CA LYS A 90 -0.49 -11.07 11.31
C LYS A 90 -0.40 -12.14 10.24
N CYS A 91 -0.82 -13.34 10.58
CA CYS A 91 -0.98 -14.42 9.63
C CYS A 91 -2.26 -14.23 8.80
N SER A 92 -2.13 -14.23 7.48
CA SER A 92 -3.28 -14.10 6.57
C SER A 92 -4.27 -15.27 6.66
N ARG A 93 -3.87 -16.41 7.26
CA ARG A 93 -4.72 -17.60 7.38
C ARG A 93 -5.47 -17.68 8.70
N CYS A 94 -4.83 -17.36 9.83
CA CYS A 94 -5.44 -17.53 11.16
C CYS A 94 -5.55 -16.23 11.96
N GLY A 95 -5.00 -15.10 11.49
CA GLY A 95 -5.05 -13.82 12.20
C GLY A 95 -4.04 -13.64 13.33
N GLU A 96 -3.42 -14.73 13.82
CA GLU A 96 -2.43 -14.68 14.89
C GLU A 96 -1.12 -14.03 14.46
N ILE A 97 -0.36 -13.51 15.43
CA ILE A 97 0.95 -12.94 15.18
C ILE A 97 1.94 -14.04 14.81
N GLY A 98 2.54 -13.92 13.64
CA GLY A 98 3.58 -14.83 13.17
C GLY A 98 4.98 -14.20 13.24
N ASN A 99 5.97 -14.95 12.77
CA ASN A 99 7.36 -14.53 12.72
C ASN A 99 7.76 -14.18 11.27
N ARG A 100 8.20 -12.92 11.09
CA ARG A 100 8.76 -12.44 9.82
C ARG A 100 10.28 -12.37 9.90
N GLN A 101 10.96 -13.11 9.03
CA GLN A 101 12.42 -13.07 8.85
C GLN A 101 12.74 -12.67 7.40
N GLY A 102 13.03 -11.40 7.18
CA GLY A 102 13.26 -10.86 5.84
C GLY A 102 12.04 -11.05 4.94
N LYS A 103 12.19 -11.87 3.89
CA LYS A 103 11.10 -12.18 2.93
C LYS A 103 10.28 -13.42 3.30
N LYS A 104 10.62 -14.14 4.36
CA LYS A 104 9.91 -15.33 4.82
C LYS A 104 8.98 -14.99 5.99
N PHE A 105 7.79 -15.53 5.95
CA PHE A 105 6.80 -15.48 7.03
C PHE A 105 6.47 -16.90 7.49
N LYS A 106 6.39 -17.12 8.81
CA LYS A 106 5.99 -18.38 9.43
C LYS A 106 5.05 -18.12 10.59
N CYS A 107 4.00 -18.91 10.70
CA CYS A 107 3.03 -18.86 11.79
C CYS A 107 3.00 -20.19 12.54
N SER A 108 2.60 -20.15 13.82
CA SER A 108 2.36 -21.32 14.67
C SER A 108 1.28 -22.27 14.11
N CYS A 109 0.32 -21.74 13.34
CA CYS A 109 -0.69 -22.55 12.64
C CYS A 109 -0.15 -23.40 11.48
N GLY A 110 1.16 -23.38 11.21
CA GLY A 110 1.80 -24.09 10.11
C GLY A 110 1.83 -23.33 8.78
N HIS A 111 1.23 -22.12 8.70
CA HIS A 111 1.29 -21.30 7.50
C HIS A 111 2.70 -20.74 7.27
N VAL A 112 3.23 -20.96 6.06
CA VAL A 112 4.52 -20.44 5.58
C VAL A 112 4.29 -19.78 4.25
N ASP A 113 4.74 -18.53 4.10
CA ASP A 113 4.52 -17.74 2.88
C ASP A 113 5.64 -16.71 2.67
N HIS A 114 5.61 -16.02 1.52
CA HIS A 114 6.38 -14.81 1.30
C HIS A 114 5.80 -13.68 2.17
N ALA A 115 6.66 -12.99 2.93
CA ALA A 115 6.20 -12.00 3.91
C ALA A 115 5.38 -10.86 3.29
N ASP A 116 5.72 -10.44 2.07
CA ASP A 116 4.99 -9.35 1.40
C ASP A 116 3.67 -9.85 0.81
N ALA A 117 3.57 -11.12 0.38
CA ALA A 117 2.31 -11.72 -0.04
C ALA A 117 1.35 -11.85 1.15
N ASN A 118 1.82 -12.39 2.28
CA ASN A 118 1.04 -12.46 3.51
C ASN A 118 0.52 -11.07 3.95
N ALA A 119 1.37 -10.03 3.88
CA ALA A 119 0.95 -8.67 4.19
C ALA A 119 -0.11 -8.15 3.21
N ALA A 120 0.06 -8.40 1.91
CA ALA A 120 -0.90 -7.98 0.89
C ALA A 120 -2.29 -8.62 1.10
N PHE A 121 -2.35 -9.90 1.49
CA PHE A 121 -3.60 -10.57 1.87
C PHE A 121 -4.25 -9.91 3.09
N ASN A 122 -3.48 -9.58 4.13
CA ASN A 122 -4.00 -8.89 5.31
C ASN A 122 -4.58 -7.51 4.96
N ILE A 123 -3.90 -6.76 4.08
CA ILE A 123 -4.38 -5.48 3.55
C ILE A 123 -5.71 -5.68 2.81
N GLY A 124 -5.77 -6.67 1.92
CA GLY A 124 -6.98 -6.98 1.16
C GLY A 124 -8.18 -7.34 2.04
N GLN A 125 -7.95 -8.11 3.12
CA GLN A 125 -8.98 -8.57 4.06
C GLN A 125 -9.31 -7.57 5.18
N SER A 126 -8.53 -6.49 5.35
CA SER A 126 -8.80 -5.51 6.41
C SER A 126 -10.21 -4.92 6.25
N VAL A 127 -10.92 -4.82 7.38
CA VAL A 127 -12.22 -4.13 7.46
C VAL A 127 -11.98 -2.63 7.25
N ILE A 128 -12.89 -1.97 6.56
CA ILE A 128 -12.88 -0.52 6.40
C ILE A 128 -13.38 0.05 7.73
N ASP A 129 -12.51 0.69 8.51
CA ASP A 129 -12.95 1.48 9.65
C ASP A 129 -13.74 2.68 9.12
N SER A 130 -15.02 2.71 9.43
CA SER A 130 -15.98 3.74 8.99
C SER A 130 -15.57 5.17 9.40
N ASP A 131 -14.67 5.31 10.35
CA ASP A 131 -14.22 6.60 10.89
C ASP A 131 -13.21 7.34 10.00
N ILE A 132 -12.75 6.73 8.89
CA ILE A 132 -11.79 7.37 7.95
C ILE A 132 -12.51 8.03 6.77
N ILE A 133 -13.83 7.89 6.64
CA ILE A 133 -14.63 8.37 5.49
C ILE A 133 -15.05 9.85 5.64
N GLU A 134 -14.75 10.53 6.73
CA GLU A 134 -15.05 11.96 6.85
C GLU A 134 -14.03 12.81 6.07
N GLY A 135 -14.30 13.01 4.79
CA GLY A 135 -13.53 13.91 3.94
C GLY A 135 -13.86 13.92 2.44
N SER A 136 -14.87 13.18 1.99
CA SER A 136 -15.26 13.25 0.57
C SER A 136 -16.77 13.08 0.41
N THR A 137 -17.46 14.21 0.50
CA THR A 137 -18.85 14.32 0.02
C THR A 137 -18.82 14.34 -1.49
N ASP A 138 -19.25 13.26 -2.10
CA ASP A 138 -19.95 13.07 -3.37
C ASP A 138 -19.60 11.71 -3.96
N THR A 139 -20.37 10.68 -3.56
CA THR A 139 -20.40 9.43 -4.33
C THR A 139 -21.82 8.85 -4.29
N PRO A 140 -22.42 8.49 -5.44
CA PRO A 140 -23.69 7.80 -5.47
C PRO A 140 -23.53 6.38 -4.92
N LYS A 141 -24.47 5.98 -4.07
CA LYS A 141 -24.58 4.64 -3.47
C LYS A 141 -24.73 3.59 -4.57
N GLY A 142 -23.68 2.81 -4.84
CA GLY A 142 -23.74 1.56 -5.59
C GLY A 142 -23.64 0.39 -4.61
N GLU A 143 -24.57 -0.55 -4.71
CA GLU A 143 -24.66 -1.74 -3.88
C GLU A 143 -23.39 -2.59 -3.98
N ILE A 144 -22.87 -3.00 -2.82
CA ILE A 144 -21.77 -3.97 -2.70
C ILE A 144 -22.41 -5.35 -2.81
N LEU A 145 -22.24 -6.01 -3.96
CA LEU A 145 -22.48 -7.45 -4.09
C LEU A 145 -21.19 -8.20 -3.76
N PHE A 146 -21.31 -9.22 -2.92
CA PHE A 146 -20.29 -10.14 -2.40
C PHE A 146 -19.50 -10.87 -3.49
#